data_67997529b29415be9644d93401db7363
#
_entry.id   67997529b29415be9644d93401db7363
#
_cell.length_a   1.000
_cell.length_b   1.000
_cell.length_c   1.000
_cell.angle_alpha   90.00
_cell.angle_beta   90.00
_cell.angle_gamma   90.00
#
_symmetry.space_group_name_H-M   'P 1'
#
loop_
_entity.id
_entity.type
_entity.pdbx_description
1 polymer ?
#
loop_
_entity_poly.entity_id
_entity_poly.type
_entity_poly.pdbx_seq_one_letter_code
_entity_poly.pdbx_strand_id
1 'polypeptide(L)'
;MADIKQFPGKQTFRKNLKADILDEYFKRERLNFFRRINARDTREDPFDTVVFMTALPAGKLHKVACTVITDNSMYVVIRVHLGTAPKGPARKTFMDFLNGLNARHAIGKYSINEEDNVFLDICITSRSEKFDPYVVRTCLDLLVFHLNECYDDIARRLDKTGDQVDGYNM
;
A
#
# COMPACT_ATOMS: atom_id res chain seq x y z
N MET A 1 36.44 -0.44 -14.77
CA MET A 1 35.87 0.19 -13.58
C MET A 1 35.07 1.38 -14.07
N ALA A 2 33.74 1.32 -13.97
CA ALA A 2 32.89 2.42 -14.42
C ALA A 2 32.75 3.43 -13.28
N ASP A 3 33.16 4.69 -13.55
CA ASP A 3 33.02 5.80 -12.62
C ASP A 3 31.54 6.00 -12.23
N ILE A 4 31.22 5.73 -10.97
CA ILE A 4 29.94 6.13 -10.38
C ILE A 4 30.00 7.66 -10.26
N LYS A 5 29.41 8.37 -11.22
CA LYS A 5 29.25 9.82 -11.14
C LYS A 5 28.45 10.15 -9.87
N GLN A 6 29.13 10.79 -8.92
CA GLN A 6 28.46 11.44 -7.79
C GLN A 6 27.39 12.38 -8.30
N PHE A 7 26.15 12.21 -7.84
CA PHE A 7 25.08 13.14 -8.13
C PHE A 7 25.39 14.46 -7.43
N PRO A 8 25.53 15.57 -8.17
CA PRO A 8 25.85 16.85 -7.56
C PRO A 8 24.60 17.50 -6.96
N GLY A 9 24.74 17.94 -5.73
CA GLY A 9 24.21 19.18 -5.24
C GLY A 9 22.73 19.26 -4.87
N LYS A 10 22.49 19.77 -3.66
CA LYS A 10 21.27 20.38 -3.11
C LYS A 10 19.99 20.01 -3.88
N GLN A 11 19.32 18.95 -3.43
CA GLN A 11 17.96 18.67 -3.88
C GLN A 11 17.09 19.86 -3.49
N THR A 12 16.79 20.71 -4.44
CA THR A 12 15.63 21.58 -4.35
C THR A 12 14.44 20.66 -4.21
N PHE A 13 13.76 20.74 -3.07
CA PHE A 13 12.56 19.97 -2.77
C PHE A 13 11.55 20.13 -3.92
N ARG A 14 11.48 19.17 -4.80
CA ARG A 14 10.48 19.15 -5.85
C ARG A 14 9.16 18.77 -5.21
N LYS A 15 8.13 19.57 -5.49
CA LYS A 15 6.76 19.26 -5.08
C LYS A 15 6.37 17.88 -5.63
N ASN A 16 5.64 17.09 -4.83
CA ASN A 16 5.15 15.79 -5.24
C ASN A 16 4.03 15.92 -6.28
N LEU A 17 4.41 16.02 -7.54
CA LEU A 17 3.48 16.19 -8.66
C LEU A 17 2.53 14.97 -8.80
N LYS A 18 2.99 13.75 -8.49
CA LYS A 18 2.14 12.56 -8.56
C LYS A 18 0.98 12.64 -7.57
N ALA A 19 1.24 13.16 -6.36
CA ALA A 19 0.20 13.35 -5.36
C ALA A 19 -0.87 14.34 -5.83
N ASP A 20 -0.48 15.45 -6.44
CA ASP A 20 -1.43 16.43 -6.93
C ASP A 20 -2.29 15.88 -8.09
N ILE A 21 -1.65 15.20 -9.05
CA ILE A 21 -2.36 14.53 -10.15
C ILE A 21 -3.36 13.49 -9.62
N LEU A 22 -2.96 12.69 -8.63
CA LEU A 22 -3.81 11.67 -8.04
C LEU A 22 -4.99 12.27 -7.25
N ASP A 23 -4.74 13.35 -6.50
CA ASP A 23 -5.78 14.06 -5.74
C ASP A 23 -6.84 14.68 -6.67
N GLU A 24 -6.39 15.33 -7.76
CA GLU A 24 -7.29 15.86 -8.79
C GLU A 24 -8.09 14.74 -9.47
N TYR A 25 -7.46 13.63 -9.78
CA TYR A 25 -8.12 12.45 -10.34
C TYR A 25 -9.20 11.92 -9.39
N PHE A 26 -8.89 11.72 -8.11
CA PHE A 26 -9.87 11.22 -7.13
C PHE A 26 -11.06 12.16 -7.00
N LYS A 27 -10.84 13.48 -6.98
CA LYS A 27 -11.92 14.48 -6.95
C LYS A 27 -12.80 14.42 -8.20
N ARG A 28 -12.20 14.36 -9.39
CA ARG A 28 -12.92 14.27 -10.66
C ARG A 28 -13.76 13.01 -10.77
N GLU A 29 -13.22 11.87 -10.34
CA GLU A 29 -13.92 10.58 -10.35
C GLU A 29 -14.85 10.38 -9.15
N ARG A 30 -15.02 11.40 -8.30
CA ARG A 30 -15.87 11.38 -7.08
C ARG A 30 -15.47 10.28 -6.09
N LEU A 31 -14.19 9.96 -6.01
CA LEU A 31 -13.62 8.99 -5.06
C LEU A 31 -13.30 9.68 -3.71
N ASN A 32 -14.31 10.27 -3.08
CA ASN A 32 -14.16 11.13 -1.88
C ASN A 32 -13.84 10.36 -0.59
N PHE A 33 -13.65 9.05 -0.67
CA PHE A 33 -13.31 8.18 0.44
C PHE A 33 -11.79 8.05 0.67
N PHE A 34 -10.97 8.71 -0.13
CA PHE A 34 -9.53 8.81 0.10
C PHE A 34 -9.20 10.03 0.97
N ARG A 35 -8.57 9.80 2.13
CA ARG A 35 -8.04 10.85 2.99
C ARG A 35 -6.58 11.11 2.64
N ARG A 36 -6.26 12.34 2.22
CA ARG A 36 -4.87 12.77 1.96
C ARG A 36 -4.17 13.17 3.25
N ILE A 37 -2.95 12.70 3.45
CA ILE A 37 -2.05 13.04 4.56
C ILE A 37 -0.68 13.37 3.96
N ASN A 38 -0.12 14.55 4.32
CA ASN A 38 1.23 14.91 3.92
C ASN A 38 2.20 14.53 5.06
N ALA A 39 3.23 13.75 4.79
CA ALA A 39 4.17 13.31 5.82
C ALA A 39 4.95 14.49 6.45
N ARG A 40 5.16 15.57 5.72
CA ARG A 40 5.80 16.81 6.21
C ARG A 40 5.05 17.47 7.37
N ASP A 41 3.76 17.23 7.50
CA ASP A 41 2.95 17.81 8.58
C ASP A 41 3.30 17.19 9.94
N THR A 42 4.00 16.05 9.95
CA THR A 42 4.31 15.28 11.16
C THR A 42 5.80 15.02 11.38
N ARG A 43 6.63 15.13 10.36
CA ARG A 43 8.08 14.85 10.41
C ARG A 43 8.83 15.53 9.27
N GLU A 44 10.15 15.67 9.42
CA GLU A 44 11.02 16.03 8.29
C GLU A 44 10.96 14.91 7.22
N ASP A 45 10.61 15.31 5.99
CA ASP A 45 10.47 14.38 4.88
C ASP A 45 11.08 14.95 3.59
N PRO A 46 12.30 14.52 3.24
CA PRO A 46 13.00 15.00 2.05
C PRO A 46 12.37 14.55 0.74
N PHE A 47 11.51 13.55 0.77
CA PHE A 47 10.87 12.97 -0.41
C PHE A 47 9.50 13.56 -0.72
N ASP A 48 9.00 14.47 0.12
CA ASP A 48 7.65 15.04 -0.01
C ASP A 48 6.56 13.95 -0.12
N THR A 49 6.60 13.01 0.80
CA THR A 49 5.69 11.86 0.80
C THR A 49 4.27 12.30 1.11
N VAL A 50 3.35 11.83 0.29
CA VAL A 50 1.91 11.98 0.49
C VAL A 50 1.27 10.61 0.52
N VAL A 51 0.41 10.39 1.51
CA VAL A 51 -0.32 9.14 1.70
C VAL A 51 -1.81 9.41 1.52
N PHE A 52 -2.45 8.63 0.66
CA PHE A 52 -3.90 8.60 0.53
C PHE A 52 -4.41 7.35 1.23
N MET A 53 -5.23 7.53 2.26
CA MET A 53 -5.75 6.44 3.09
C MET A 53 -7.21 6.16 2.76
N THR A 54 -7.57 4.89 2.72
CA THR A 54 -8.95 4.41 2.57
C THR A 54 -9.12 3.04 3.21
N ALA A 55 -10.35 2.52 3.20
CA ALA A 55 -10.65 1.13 3.51
C ALA A 55 -11.22 0.45 2.26
N LEU A 56 -10.69 -0.72 1.92
CA LEU A 56 -11.16 -1.54 0.81
C LEU A 56 -12.03 -2.70 1.32
N PRO A 57 -13.09 -3.09 0.57
CA PRO A 57 -13.81 -4.32 0.87
C PRO A 57 -12.87 -5.52 0.67
N ALA A 58 -13.00 -6.52 1.52
CA ALA A 58 -12.20 -7.74 1.48
C ALA A 58 -13.03 -8.94 1.94
N GLY A 59 -13.04 -10.02 1.15
CA GLY A 59 -13.89 -11.16 1.42
C GLY A 59 -15.37 -10.79 1.50
N LYS A 60 -16.13 -11.54 2.27
CA LYS A 60 -17.60 -11.36 2.33
C LYS A 60 -18.05 -10.22 3.23
N LEU A 61 -17.35 -9.97 4.34
CA LEU A 61 -17.83 -9.09 5.42
C LEU A 61 -16.75 -8.16 5.99
N HIS A 62 -15.55 -8.16 5.41
CA HIS A 62 -14.42 -7.43 5.97
C HIS A 62 -14.11 -6.14 5.20
N LYS A 63 -13.42 -5.24 5.88
CA LYS A 63 -12.74 -4.10 5.29
C LYS A 63 -11.30 -4.09 5.78
N VAL A 64 -10.37 -3.71 4.90
CA VAL A 64 -8.95 -3.64 5.20
C VAL A 64 -8.43 -2.25 4.91
N ALA A 65 -7.50 -1.78 5.74
CA ALA A 65 -6.88 -0.48 5.53
C ALA A 65 -5.99 -0.53 4.28
N CYS A 66 -6.15 0.47 3.42
CA CYS A 66 -5.35 0.64 2.21
C CYS A 66 -4.74 2.02 2.17
N THR A 67 -3.48 2.10 1.79
CA THR A 67 -2.75 3.33 1.57
C THR A 67 -2.16 3.37 0.17
N VAL A 68 -2.30 4.51 -0.51
CA VAL A 68 -1.54 4.83 -1.73
C VAL A 68 -0.47 5.84 -1.35
N ILE A 69 0.78 5.44 -1.42
CA ILE A 69 1.95 6.23 -1.01
C ILE A 69 2.63 6.75 -2.26
N THR A 70 2.77 8.06 -2.36
CA THR A 70 3.48 8.76 -3.43
C THR A 70 4.60 9.62 -2.84
N ASP A 71 5.69 9.78 -3.56
CA ASP A 71 6.80 10.64 -3.20
C ASP A 71 7.52 11.16 -4.46
N ASN A 72 8.62 11.87 -4.31
CA ASN A 72 9.43 12.37 -5.42
C ASN A 72 10.34 11.32 -6.07
N SER A 73 10.30 10.07 -5.61
CA SER A 73 11.00 8.95 -6.26
C SER A 73 10.27 8.47 -7.53
N MET A 74 10.74 7.37 -8.10
CA MET A 74 10.08 6.74 -9.25
C MET A 74 8.94 5.79 -8.85
N TYR A 75 8.56 5.74 -7.57
CA TYR A 75 7.61 4.74 -7.09
C TYR A 75 6.29 5.37 -6.64
N VAL A 76 5.22 4.61 -6.84
CA VAL A 76 3.95 4.71 -6.13
C VAL A 76 3.70 3.34 -5.52
N VAL A 77 3.45 3.29 -4.22
CA VAL A 77 3.19 2.02 -3.52
C VAL A 77 1.74 2.00 -3.07
N ILE A 78 1.00 0.96 -3.45
CA ILE A 78 -0.31 0.67 -2.90
C ILE A 78 -0.08 -0.42 -1.85
N ARG A 79 -0.39 -0.15 -0.60
CA ARG A 79 -0.20 -1.05 0.53
C ARG A 79 -1.53 -1.34 1.21
N VAL A 80 -1.85 -2.60 1.36
CA VAL A 80 -3.00 -3.07 2.13
C VAL A 80 -2.50 -3.74 3.40
N HIS A 81 -2.99 -3.31 4.56
CA HIS A 81 -2.74 -3.95 5.84
C HIS A 81 -3.81 -5.01 6.08
N LEU A 82 -3.39 -6.26 6.23
CA LEU A 82 -4.29 -7.41 6.30
C LEU A 82 -4.55 -7.89 7.73
N GLY A 83 -3.70 -7.52 8.66
CA GLY A 83 -3.75 -7.95 10.06
C GLY A 83 -2.40 -8.42 10.58
N THR A 84 -2.38 -9.20 11.64
CA THR A 84 -1.15 -9.67 12.31
C THR A 84 -0.92 -11.16 12.00
N ALA A 85 0.32 -11.52 11.71
CA ALA A 85 0.73 -12.89 11.44
C ALA A 85 0.66 -13.74 12.73
N PRO A 86 0.29 -15.03 12.63
CA PRO A 86 0.30 -15.93 13.78
C PRO A 86 1.73 -16.15 14.29
N LYS A 87 1.85 -16.44 15.58
CA LYS A 87 3.11 -16.76 16.26
C LYS A 87 3.33 -18.28 16.38
N GLY A 88 4.54 -18.66 16.78
CA GLY A 88 4.89 -20.05 17.07
C GLY A 88 4.80 -20.98 15.85
N PRO A 89 4.39 -22.24 16.04
CA PRO A 89 4.37 -23.24 14.95
C PRO A 89 3.49 -22.88 13.76
N ALA A 90 2.40 -22.15 13.98
CA ALA A 90 1.48 -21.73 12.92
C ALA A 90 2.11 -20.73 11.95
N ARG A 91 3.14 -19.97 12.38
CA ARG A 91 3.81 -18.95 11.54
C ARG A 91 4.40 -19.55 10.27
N LYS A 92 5.10 -20.68 10.38
CA LYS A 92 5.72 -21.32 9.21
C LYS A 92 4.66 -21.71 8.17
N THR A 93 3.59 -22.37 8.60
CA THR A 93 2.49 -22.79 7.72
C THR A 93 1.81 -21.57 7.06
N PHE A 94 1.67 -20.47 7.80
CA PHE A 94 1.13 -19.22 7.26
C PHE A 94 2.05 -18.57 6.23
N MET A 95 3.35 -18.55 6.48
CA MET A 95 4.34 -18.05 5.51
C MET A 95 4.33 -18.88 4.22
N ASP A 96 4.28 -20.22 4.34
CA ASP A 96 4.21 -21.13 3.18
C ASP A 96 2.92 -20.88 2.37
N PHE A 97 1.80 -20.61 3.04
CA PHE A 97 0.54 -20.22 2.42
C PHE A 97 0.66 -18.87 1.65
N LEU A 98 1.24 -17.83 2.28
CA LEU A 98 1.45 -16.53 1.61
C LEU A 98 2.40 -16.66 0.41
N ASN A 99 3.45 -17.46 0.52
CA ASN A 99 4.36 -17.75 -0.59
C ASN A 99 3.64 -18.44 -1.75
N GLY A 100 2.70 -19.33 -1.44
CA GLY A 100 1.82 -19.93 -2.44
C GLY A 100 0.92 -18.91 -3.15
N LEU A 101 0.40 -17.91 -2.43
CA LEU A 101 -0.32 -16.78 -3.03
C LEU A 101 0.62 -15.94 -3.91
N ASN A 102 1.82 -15.61 -3.42
CA ASN A 102 2.83 -14.86 -4.18
C ASN A 102 3.24 -15.54 -5.49
N ALA A 103 3.27 -16.87 -5.51
CA ALA A 103 3.60 -17.63 -6.72
C ALA A 103 2.47 -17.60 -7.77
N ARG A 104 1.22 -17.54 -7.32
CA ARG A 104 0.04 -17.58 -8.21
C ARG A 104 -0.38 -16.20 -8.72
N HIS A 105 -0.09 -15.12 -7.95
CA HIS A 105 -0.54 -13.78 -8.26
C HIS A 105 0.63 -12.86 -8.57
N ALA A 106 0.70 -12.37 -9.79
CA ALA A 106 1.81 -11.56 -10.27
C ALA A 106 1.74 -10.11 -9.79
N ILE A 107 0.53 -9.56 -9.58
CA ILE A 107 0.34 -8.13 -9.44
C ILE A 107 0.73 -7.58 -8.07
N GLY A 108 0.52 -8.34 -7.00
CA GLY A 108 0.85 -7.94 -5.64
C GLY A 108 1.74 -8.96 -4.94
N LYS A 109 2.43 -8.50 -3.90
CA LYS A 109 3.28 -9.36 -3.08
C LYS A 109 2.91 -9.25 -1.61
N TYR A 110 2.67 -10.39 -0.99
CA TYR A 110 2.47 -10.51 0.44
C TYR A 110 3.80 -10.49 1.16
N SER A 111 3.85 -9.74 2.25
CA SER A 111 5.01 -9.64 3.13
C SER A 111 4.59 -9.57 4.60
N ILE A 112 5.51 -9.91 5.49
CA ILE A 112 5.36 -9.75 6.93
C ILE A 112 6.53 -8.91 7.41
N ASN A 113 6.26 -7.82 8.15
CA ASN A 113 7.31 -6.97 8.71
C ASN A 113 7.82 -7.49 10.06
N GLU A 114 8.76 -6.78 10.66
CA GLU A 114 9.39 -7.11 11.95
C GLU A 114 8.39 -7.06 13.12
N GLU A 115 7.30 -6.32 12.98
CA GLU A 115 6.22 -6.18 13.97
C GLU A 115 5.09 -7.21 13.76
N ASP A 116 5.32 -8.22 12.93
CA ASP A 116 4.35 -9.24 12.53
C ASP A 116 3.13 -8.74 11.73
N ASN A 117 3.15 -7.48 11.26
CA ASN A 117 2.08 -7.00 10.39
C ASN A 117 2.18 -7.63 9.00
N VAL A 118 1.04 -8.07 8.49
CA VAL A 118 0.89 -8.67 7.16
C VAL A 118 0.44 -7.63 6.18
N PHE A 119 1.18 -7.48 5.08
CA PHE A 119 0.88 -6.54 4.01
C PHE A 119 0.71 -7.24 2.66
N LEU A 120 -0.10 -6.63 1.82
CA LEU A 120 -0.13 -6.89 0.37
C LEU A 120 0.24 -5.59 -0.34
N ASP A 121 1.36 -5.61 -1.04
CA ASP A 121 1.93 -4.43 -1.70
C ASP A 121 1.90 -4.58 -3.22
N ILE A 122 1.55 -3.47 -3.91
CA ILE A 122 1.80 -3.27 -5.34
C ILE A 122 2.75 -2.08 -5.48
N CYS A 123 3.84 -2.27 -6.19
CA CYS A 123 4.79 -1.21 -6.51
C CYS A 123 4.65 -0.83 -7.99
N ILE A 124 4.25 0.42 -8.25
CA ILE A 124 4.13 1.00 -9.58
C ILE A 124 5.33 1.90 -9.82
N THR A 125 6.06 1.67 -10.90
CA THR A 125 7.16 2.55 -11.31
C THR A 125 6.66 3.58 -12.31
N SER A 126 6.80 4.87 -11.97
CA SER A 126 6.44 5.97 -12.87
C SER A 126 7.24 7.22 -12.55
N ARG A 127 7.74 7.90 -13.58
CA ARG A 127 8.26 9.25 -13.45
C ARG A 127 7.10 10.22 -13.26
N SER A 128 7.32 11.30 -12.49
CA SER A 128 6.29 12.29 -12.21
C SER A 128 5.65 12.88 -13.47
N GLU A 129 6.46 13.12 -14.52
CA GLU A 129 6.00 13.72 -15.78
C GLU A 129 5.17 12.76 -16.65
N LYS A 130 5.20 11.46 -16.36
CA LYS A 130 4.48 10.41 -17.10
C LYS A 130 3.53 9.63 -16.20
N PHE A 131 3.23 10.18 -15.02
CA PHE A 131 2.36 9.51 -14.07
C PHE A 131 0.91 9.50 -14.57
N ASP A 132 0.38 8.29 -14.72
CA ASP A 132 -1.02 8.07 -15.09
C ASP A 132 -1.80 7.54 -13.87
N PRO A 133 -2.73 8.32 -13.30
CA PRO A 133 -3.53 7.91 -12.16
C PRO A 133 -4.48 6.74 -12.46
N TYR A 134 -4.82 6.49 -13.74
CA TYR A 134 -5.61 5.33 -14.13
C TYR A 134 -4.92 4.00 -13.80
N VAL A 135 -3.59 3.96 -13.84
CA VAL A 135 -2.84 2.75 -13.43
C VAL A 135 -3.08 2.46 -11.96
N VAL A 136 -3.08 3.49 -11.09
CA VAL A 136 -3.40 3.33 -9.66
C VAL A 136 -4.82 2.81 -9.49
N ARG A 137 -5.78 3.39 -10.21
CA ARG A 137 -7.18 2.94 -10.16
C ARG A 137 -7.32 1.48 -10.57
N THR A 138 -6.72 1.10 -11.68
CA THR A 138 -6.75 -0.29 -12.17
C THR A 138 -6.14 -1.25 -11.14
N CYS A 139 -5.02 -0.88 -10.51
CA CYS A 139 -4.42 -1.69 -9.45
C CYS A 139 -5.34 -1.82 -8.22
N LEU A 140 -6.04 -0.75 -7.82
CA LEU A 140 -7.02 -0.81 -6.72
C LEU A 140 -8.19 -1.73 -7.06
N ASP A 141 -8.73 -1.66 -8.26
CA ASP A 141 -9.83 -2.53 -8.70
C ASP A 141 -9.40 -4.01 -8.72
N LEU A 142 -8.18 -4.29 -9.20
CA LEU A 142 -7.61 -5.64 -9.17
C LEU A 142 -7.33 -6.13 -7.74
N LEU A 143 -6.92 -5.24 -6.83
CA LEU A 143 -6.76 -5.57 -5.40
C LEU A 143 -8.09 -5.95 -4.76
N VAL A 144 -9.15 -5.17 -5.01
CA VAL A 144 -10.49 -5.49 -4.49
C VAL A 144 -10.96 -6.83 -5.00
N PHE A 145 -10.80 -7.10 -6.30
CA PHE A 145 -11.13 -8.41 -6.88
C PHE A 145 -10.36 -9.54 -6.19
N HIS A 146 -9.04 -9.41 -6.07
CA HIS A 146 -8.17 -10.39 -5.43
C HIS A 146 -8.50 -10.61 -3.95
N LEU A 147 -8.74 -9.53 -3.20
CA LEU A 147 -9.11 -9.62 -1.78
C LEU A 147 -10.47 -10.30 -1.59
N ASN A 148 -11.43 -10.07 -2.47
CA ASN A 148 -12.72 -10.75 -2.41
C ASN A 148 -12.60 -12.27 -2.62
N GLU A 149 -11.62 -12.72 -3.40
CA GLU A 149 -11.38 -14.16 -3.63
C GLU A 149 -10.63 -14.84 -2.49
N CYS A 150 -9.62 -14.17 -1.88
CA CYS A 150 -8.68 -14.88 -1.01
C CYS A 150 -8.68 -14.40 0.46
N TYR A 151 -9.28 -13.24 0.79
CA TYR A 151 -9.14 -12.66 2.12
C TYR A 151 -9.76 -13.49 3.24
N ASP A 152 -10.90 -14.14 3.01
CA ASP A 152 -11.52 -15.01 4.02
C ASP A 152 -10.58 -16.17 4.43
N ASP A 153 -9.77 -16.67 3.51
CA ASP A 153 -8.75 -17.69 3.78
C ASP A 153 -7.54 -17.12 4.54
N ILE A 154 -7.16 -15.90 4.24
CA ILE A 154 -6.10 -15.18 4.97
C ILE A 154 -6.58 -14.90 6.40
N ALA A 155 -7.75 -14.29 6.56
CA ALA A 155 -8.32 -13.88 7.84
C ALA A 155 -8.45 -15.06 8.84
N ARG A 156 -8.79 -16.25 8.35
CA ARG A 156 -8.85 -17.46 9.21
C ARG A 156 -7.50 -17.88 9.78
N ARG A 157 -6.39 -17.44 9.17
CA ARG A 157 -5.02 -17.81 9.55
C ARG A 157 -4.29 -16.70 10.29
N LEU A 158 -4.81 -15.47 10.31
CA LEU A 158 -4.25 -14.35 11.07
C LEU A 158 -4.37 -14.59 12.58
N ASP A 159 -3.52 -13.90 13.32
CA ASP A 159 -3.61 -13.88 14.79
C ASP A 159 -4.86 -13.08 15.20
N LYS A 160 -5.76 -13.73 15.95
CA LYS A 160 -7.00 -13.11 16.44
C LYS A 160 -6.83 -12.38 17.77
N THR A 161 -5.65 -12.44 18.37
CA THR A 161 -5.40 -11.82 19.69
C THR A 161 -5.20 -10.31 19.62
N GLY A 162 -5.06 -9.74 18.41
CA GLY A 162 -4.87 -8.31 18.17
C GLY A 162 -6.11 -7.54 17.69
N ASP A 163 -7.23 -8.19 17.42
CA ASP A 163 -8.45 -7.59 16.84
C ASP A 163 -9.32 -6.77 17.82
N GLN A 164 -8.78 -6.38 18.97
CA GLN A 164 -9.39 -5.34 19.83
C GLN A 164 -8.69 -3.99 19.63
N VAL A 165 -8.54 -3.55 18.42
CA VAL A 165 -8.38 -2.10 18.17
C VAL A 165 -9.75 -1.55 17.86
N ASP A 166 -10.31 -0.96 18.91
CA ASP A 166 -11.60 -0.27 18.92
C ASP A 166 -11.81 0.57 17.66
N GLY A 167 -13.07 0.50 17.21
CA GLY A 167 -13.53 1.13 16.00
C GLY A 167 -13.02 2.54 15.81
N TYR A 168 -12.56 2.82 14.63
CA TYR A 168 -12.55 4.18 14.10
C TYR A 168 -14.01 4.65 14.06
N ASN A 169 -14.44 5.24 15.18
CA ASN A 169 -15.63 6.10 15.18
C ASN A 169 -15.28 7.33 14.33
N MET A 170 -15.84 7.36 13.13
CA MET A 170 -15.96 8.58 12.33
C MET A 170 -17.20 9.32 12.77
#